data_d5366c2bd3d133a6ccc816decac8778f
#
_entry.id   d5366c2bd3d133a6ccc816decac8778f
#
_cell.length_a   1.000
_cell.length_b   1.000
_cell.length_c   1.000
_cell.angle_alpha   90.00
_cell.angle_beta   90.00
_cell.angle_gamma   90.00
#
_symmetry.space_group_name_H-M   'P 1'
#
loop_
_entity.id
_entity.type
_entity.pdbx_description
1 polymer ?
#
loop_
_entity_poly.entity_id
_entity_poly.type
_entity_poly.pdbx_seq_one_letter_code
_entity_poly.pdbx_strand_id
1 'polypeptide(L)'
;MKKLLALLMALAMVFTLAACGGNDEPETTTEAPVADATDDVNATEAPSEVESTEAASEVESTEAASEAESTEAASEEATEAAPAGEMTKAEFVAFYNAETAKAAKGSYKYNRNCAYVSPIDVGNMTDALNKVIKMIDENSDLNSVVGGFLGIGTKTGNFPKEKPDDDYQLKAAKLTEADLQNFSYADGVYSFTIANASNPKKTNATPISRFTNDFITHEEVDEGIKDAAGSLVTLNSTDVKYTNIKVKVTVTDGKITEISYEYDFAATLELKILVGKVNGAGSAKTKGTFSNIKY
;
A
#
# COMPACT_ATOMS: atom_id res chain seq x y z
N MET A 1 8.83 4.58 -13.66
CA MET A 1 9.13 5.96 -13.26
C MET A 1 9.11 6.94 -14.43
N LYS A 2 9.97 6.87 -15.46
CA LYS A 2 9.98 7.85 -16.58
C LYS A 2 8.65 7.99 -17.34
N LYS A 3 7.88 6.90 -17.51
CA LYS A 3 6.56 6.93 -18.18
C LYS A 3 5.48 7.58 -17.31
N LEU A 4 5.55 7.43 -15.99
CA LEU A 4 4.64 8.08 -15.04
C LEU A 4 4.90 9.59 -14.96
N LEU A 5 6.18 9.99 -15.00
CA LEU A 5 6.59 11.40 -15.07
C LEU A 5 6.06 12.08 -16.36
N ALA A 6 6.16 11.40 -17.50
CA ALA A 6 5.62 11.89 -18.77
C ALA A 6 4.08 12.02 -18.72
N LEU A 7 3.39 11.08 -18.10
CA LEU A 7 1.94 11.11 -17.91
C LEU A 7 1.50 12.34 -17.11
N LEU A 8 2.21 12.68 -16.05
CA LEU A 8 1.83 13.77 -15.16
C LEU A 8 2.24 15.14 -15.70
N MET A 9 3.32 15.24 -16.47
CA MET A 9 3.60 16.45 -17.26
C MET A 9 2.51 16.68 -18.32
N ALA A 10 2.03 15.63 -18.93
CA ALA A 10 0.93 15.69 -19.89
C ALA A 10 -0.41 16.07 -19.24
N LEU A 11 -0.67 15.60 -18.01
CA LEU A 11 -1.80 15.99 -17.20
C LEU A 11 -1.80 17.51 -16.92
N ALA A 12 -0.63 18.06 -16.57
CA ALA A 12 -0.46 19.50 -16.35
C ALA A 12 -0.72 20.32 -17.61
N MET A 13 -0.34 19.84 -18.81
CA MET A 13 -0.58 20.54 -20.08
C MET A 13 -2.05 20.53 -20.48
N VAL A 14 -2.80 19.47 -20.22
CA VAL A 14 -4.25 19.42 -20.51
C VAL A 14 -5.03 20.45 -19.72
N PHE A 15 -4.65 20.67 -18.46
CA PHE A 15 -5.32 21.64 -17.61
C PHE A 15 -5.02 23.09 -18.02
N THR A 16 -3.86 23.38 -18.61
CA THR A 16 -3.59 24.72 -19.15
C THR A 16 -4.36 25.00 -20.43
N LEU A 17 -4.64 24.00 -21.26
CA LEU A 17 -5.45 24.13 -22.47
C LEU A 17 -6.95 24.23 -22.18
N ALA A 18 -7.45 23.51 -21.16
CA ALA A 18 -8.85 23.60 -20.74
C ALA A 18 -9.19 24.95 -20.06
N ALA A 19 -8.21 25.62 -19.43
CA ALA A 19 -8.38 26.94 -18.85
C ALA A 19 -8.36 28.09 -19.88
N CYS A 20 -7.87 27.85 -21.12
CA CYS A 20 -7.86 28.81 -22.23
C CYS A 20 -9.05 28.70 -23.18
N GLY A 21 -9.94 27.72 -22.99
CA GLY A 21 -11.15 27.51 -23.78
C GLY A 21 -12.35 28.24 -23.16
N GLY A 22 -12.25 29.55 -22.91
CA GLY A 22 -13.36 30.38 -22.52
C GLY A 22 -14.19 30.79 -23.74
N ASN A 23 -15.49 30.62 -23.63
CA ASN A 23 -16.51 31.00 -24.61
C ASN A 23 -16.35 32.43 -25.10
N ASP A 24 -16.11 32.59 -26.40
CA ASP A 24 -16.44 33.83 -27.10
C ASP A 24 -17.91 33.77 -27.51
N GLU A 25 -18.77 34.36 -26.68
CA GLU A 25 -20.06 34.87 -27.16
C GLU A 25 -19.92 36.38 -27.33
N PRO A 26 -20.43 37.00 -28.44
CA PRO A 26 -20.24 38.43 -28.71
C PRO A 26 -21.19 39.28 -27.84
N GLU A 27 -20.56 40.12 -27.02
CA GLU A 27 -21.29 41.12 -26.23
C GLU A 27 -21.87 42.21 -27.12
N THR A 28 -23.17 42.42 -26.95
CA THR A 28 -23.86 43.66 -27.32
C THR A 28 -23.67 44.68 -26.21
N THR A 29 -23.04 45.79 -26.59
CA THR A 29 -22.89 47.05 -25.84
C THR A 29 -24.24 47.61 -25.37
N THR A 30 -24.33 47.98 -24.09
CA THR A 30 -25.16 49.12 -23.64
C THR A 30 -24.57 49.76 -22.37
N GLU A 31 -24.54 51.07 -22.42
CA GLU A 31 -23.88 52.04 -21.56
C GLU A 31 -24.27 52.03 -20.09
N ALA A 32 -23.34 52.61 -19.32
CA ALA A 32 -23.49 52.99 -17.92
C ALA A 32 -24.44 54.20 -17.73
N PRO A 33 -24.88 54.53 -16.49
CA PRO A 33 -24.21 55.61 -15.78
C PRO A 33 -24.03 55.45 -14.25
N VAL A 34 -23.03 56.10 -13.85
CA VAL A 34 -22.48 56.78 -12.68
C VAL A 34 -23.41 57.17 -11.51
N ALA A 35 -22.74 57.16 -10.34
CA ALA A 35 -22.92 57.92 -9.05
C ALA A 35 -23.41 57.03 -7.89
N ASP A 36 -23.03 57.23 -6.67
CA ASP A 36 -22.19 58.19 -5.95
C ASP A 36 -22.02 57.64 -4.51
N ALA A 37 -20.86 57.93 -3.92
CA ALA A 37 -20.43 58.08 -2.53
C ALA A 37 -21.36 57.71 -1.35
N THR A 38 -20.85 57.19 -0.30
CA THR A 38 -20.33 57.80 0.92
C THR A 38 -20.18 56.77 2.04
N ASP A 39 -19.00 56.80 2.68
CA ASP A 39 -18.68 56.85 4.13
C ASP A 39 -19.53 56.05 5.13
N ASP A 40 -18.93 55.26 6.02
CA ASP A 40 -18.27 55.74 7.23
C ASP A 40 -17.76 54.64 8.11
N VAL A 41 -16.57 54.83 8.60
CA VAL A 41 -15.87 54.45 9.82
C VAL A 41 -16.62 53.61 10.90
N ASN A 42 -16.03 52.59 11.46
CA ASN A 42 -15.42 52.71 12.79
C ASN A 42 -14.61 51.45 13.19
N ALA A 43 -13.50 51.76 13.80
CA ALA A 43 -12.58 50.90 14.48
C ALA A 43 -13.16 50.31 15.79
N THR A 44 -12.58 49.23 16.27
CA THR A 44 -12.07 49.14 17.63
C THR A 44 -11.61 47.70 17.94
N GLU A 45 -10.30 47.60 18.11
CA GLU A 45 -9.48 47.06 19.18
C GLU A 45 -9.44 45.54 19.45
N ALA A 46 -8.20 45.08 19.37
CA ALA A 46 -7.61 43.93 20.09
C ALA A 46 -7.31 44.33 21.57
N PRO A 47 -6.65 43.55 22.41
CA PRO A 47 -6.27 42.14 22.41
C PRO A 47 -6.63 41.47 23.77
N SER A 48 -6.38 40.15 23.90
CA SER A 48 -6.18 39.58 25.22
C SER A 48 -5.17 38.43 25.13
N GLU A 49 -3.96 38.75 25.58
CA GLU A 49 -2.98 37.78 26.09
C GLU A 49 -3.53 37.15 27.35
N VAL A 50 -3.32 35.84 27.47
CA VAL A 50 -3.24 35.18 28.78
C VAL A 50 -2.06 34.25 28.76
N GLU A 51 -1.04 34.70 29.44
CA GLU A 51 0.11 34.01 29.98
C GLU A 51 -0.34 33.05 31.08
N SER A 52 0.30 31.92 31.22
CA SER A 52 0.51 31.19 32.46
C SER A 52 0.69 29.72 32.18
N THR A 53 1.57 28.96 32.67
CA THR A 53 2.66 28.98 33.67
C THR A 53 3.30 27.59 33.57
N GLU A 54 4.61 27.56 33.64
CA GLU A 54 5.44 26.36 33.90
C GLU A 54 5.07 25.70 35.20
N ALA A 55 5.10 24.38 35.23
CA ALA A 55 5.39 23.64 36.44
C ALA A 55 6.31 22.45 36.08
N ALA A 56 7.56 22.64 36.41
CA ALA A 56 8.56 21.60 36.51
C ALA A 56 8.19 20.69 37.70
N SER A 57 8.33 19.38 37.51
CA SER A 57 8.46 18.43 38.61
C SER A 57 9.57 17.44 38.23
N GLU A 58 10.72 17.73 38.81
CA GLU A 58 11.82 16.76 38.96
C GLU A 58 11.36 15.69 39.95
N VAL A 59 11.51 14.44 39.59
CA VAL A 59 11.59 13.34 40.54
C VAL A 59 12.83 12.53 40.22
N GLU A 60 13.81 12.73 41.05
CA GLU A 60 15.00 11.94 41.26
C GLU A 60 14.61 10.51 41.70
N SER A 61 15.13 9.48 41.09
CA SER A 61 15.07 8.12 41.64
C SER A 61 16.30 7.32 41.29
N THR A 62 17.13 7.24 42.27
CA THR A 62 18.12 6.25 42.73
C THR A 62 18.34 5.00 41.85
N GLU A 63 19.62 4.85 41.51
CA GLU A 63 20.30 3.61 41.12
C GLU A 63 20.15 2.52 42.17
N ALA A 64 19.88 1.32 41.69
CA ALA A 64 20.26 0.09 42.37
C ALA A 64 20.85 -0.87 41.34
N ALA A 65 22.16 -0.98 41.37
CA ALA A 65 22.91 -2.00 40.69
C ALA A 65 22.58 -3.38 41.25
N SER A 66 22.20 -4.32 40.41
CA SER A 66 22.24 -5.75 40.72
C SER A 66 22.99 -6.45 39.58
N GLU A 67 24.25 -6.75 39.82
CA GLU A 67 25.02 -7.71 39.04
C GLU A 67 24.37 -9.08 39.22
N ALA A 68 23.87 -9.63 38.14
CA ALA A 68 23.59 -11.06 38.05
C ALA A 68 24.43 -11.63 36.92
N GLU A 69 25.44 -12.37 37.32
CA GLU A 69 26.28 -13.23 36.50
C GLU A 69 25.38 -14.18 35.69
N SER A 70 25.32 -14.02 34.39
CA SER A 70 24.61 -14.92 33.49
C SER A 70 25.61 -15.94 32.95
N THR A 71 25.57 -17.12 33.47
CA THR A 71 26.17 -18.33 32.93
C THR A 71 25.60 -18.58 31.54
N GLU A 72 26.45 -18.49 30.54
CA GLU A 72 26.22 -18.91 29.16
C GLU A 72 26.02 -20.43 29.14
N ALA A 73 24.76 -20.87 29.14
CA ALA A 73 24.41 -22.23 28.76
C ALA A 73 24.15 -22.22 27.26
N ALA A 74 25.09 -22.75 26.50
CA ALA A 74 24.86 -23.08 25.09
C ALA A 74 23.73 -24.11 25.02
N SER A 75 22.52 -23.60 24.67
CA SER A 75 21.41 -24.47 24.30
C SER A 75 21.69 -24.95 22.88
N GLU A 76 22.14 -26.18 22.74
CA GLU A 76 22.03 -26.94 21.50
C GLU A 76 20.52 -26.98 21.15
N GLU A 77 20.13 -26.19 20.18
CA GLU A 77 18.79 -26.19 19.62
C GLU A 77 18.59 -27.54 18.91
N ALA A 78 18.01 -28.48 19.65
CA ALA A 78 17.50 -29.71 19.08
C ALA A 78 16.50 -29.32 18.00
N THR A 79 16.83 -29.62 16.75
CA THR A 79 15.95 -29.51 15.60
C THR A 79 14.82 -30.52 15.80
N GLU A 80 13.82 -30.16 16.56
CA GLU A 80 12.62 -30.96 16.74
C GLU A 80 11.92 -31.04 15.37
N ALA A 81 11.85 -32.25 14.83
CA ALA A 81 11.11 -32.49 13.59
C ALA A 81 9.66 -32.07 13.82
N ALA A 82 9.14 -31.23 12.92
CA ALA A 82 7.75 -30.80 12.98
C ALA A 82 6.83 -32.03 13.09
N PRO A 83 5.76 -31.96 13.92
CA PRO A 83 4.88 -33.09 14.13
C PRO A 83 4.27 -33.55 12.80
N ALA A 84 4.32 -34.85 12.53
CA ALA A 84 3.62 -35.49 11.42
C ALA A 84 2.14 -35.59 11.77
N GLY A 85 1.37 -34.50 11.53
CA GLY A 85 -0.06 -34.48 11.86
C GLY A 85 -0.65 -33.08 11.87
N GLU A 86 -1.91 -32.99 12.26
CA GLU A 86 -2.62 -31.73 12.43
C GLU A 86 -2.02 -30.94 13.61
N MET A 87 -1.58 -29.72 13.35
CA MET A 87 -1.12 -28.78 14.36
C MET A 87 -2.29 -27.96 14.87
N THR A 88 -2.29 -27.64 16.15
CA THR A 88 -3.14 -26.58 16.67
C THR A 88 -2.80 -25.24 16.00
N LYS A 89 -3.67 -24.28 16.10
CA LYS A 89 -3.44 -22.93 15.52
C LYS A 89 -2.16 -22.27 16.08
N ALA A 90 -1.91 -22.42 17.40
CA ALA A 90 -0.71 -21.87 18.04
C ALA A 90 0.57 -22.52 17.52
N GLU A 91 0.59 -23.85 17.47
CA GLU A 91 1.71 -24.63 16.94
C GLU A 91 1.96 -24.31 15.47
N PHE A 92 0.91 -24.22 14.66
CA PHE A 92 1.03 -23.84 13.25
C PHE A 92 1.62 -22.43 13.08
N VAL A 93 1.22 -21.46 13.86
CA VAL A 93 1.77 -20.08 13.80
C VAL A 93 3.26 -20.08 14.11
N ALA A 94 3.68 -20.78 15.17
CA ALA A 94 5.10 -20.91 15.53
C ALA A 94 5.89 -21.60 14.40
N PHE A 95 5.38 -22.71 13.90
CA PHE A 95 5.95 -23.46 12.79
C PHE A 95 6.06 -22.60 11.52
N TYR A 96 4.95 -21.95 11.11
CA TYR A 96 4.89 -21.16 9.89
C TYR A 96 5.90 -20.00 9.91
N ASN A 97 5.99 -19.27 11.03
CA ASN A 97 6.95 -18.17 11.18
C ASN A 97 8.42 -18.69 11.11
N ALA A 98 8.71 -19.81 11.78
CA ALA A 98 10.05 -20.40 11.77
C ALA A 98 10.43 -20.91 10.36
N GLU A 99 9.52 -21.62 9.71
CA GLU A 99 9.78 -22.20 8.38
C GLU A 99 9.86 -21.16 7.28
N THR A 100 8.99 -20.12 7.29
CA THR A 100 9.08 -19.03 6.30
C THR A 100 10.37 -18.23 6.47
N ALA A 101 10.92 -18.09 7.68
CA ALA A 101 12.20 -17.43 7.91
C ALA A 101 13.39 -18.20 7.31
N LYS A 102 13.31 -19.54 7.26
CA LYS A 102 14.28 -20.39 6.57
C LYS A 102 14.05 -20.35 5.06
N ALA A 103 12.81 -20.56 4.62
CA ALA A 103 12.41 -20.63 3.22
C ALA A 103 12.72 -19.33 2.45
N ALA A 104 12.59 -18.19 3.08
CA ALA A 104 12.92 -16.87 2.50
C ALA A 104 14.41 -16.73 2.13
N LYS A 105 15.29 -17.51 2.75
CA LYS A 105 16.73 -17.54 2.46
C LYS A 105 17.11 -18.65 1.48
N GLY A 106 16.21 -19.58 1.21
CA GLY A 106 16.39 -20.74 0.37
C GLY A 106 16.17 -20.47 -1.11
N SER A 107 15.63 -21.46 -1.80
CA SER A 107 15.22 -21.32 -3.20
C SER A 107 13.76 -21.72 -3.37
N TYR A 108 13.07 -21.05 -4.29
CA TYR A 108 11.66 -21.31 -4.60
C TYR A 108 11.31 -20.81 -6.00
N LYS A 109 10.22 -21.33 -6.55
CA LYS A 109 9.56 -20.76 -7.71
C LYS A 109 8.42 -19.85 -7.23
N TYR A 110 8.35 -18.63 -7.77
CA TYR A 110 7.21 -17.75 -7.52
C TYR A 110 6.38 -17.57 -8.79
N ASN A 111 5.08 -17.41 -8.59
CA ASN A 111 4.11 -17.03 -9.61
C ASN A 111 3.11 -16.08 -8.95
N ARG A 112 2.98 -14.89 -9.50
CA ARG A 112 2.01 -13.89 -9.07
C ARG A 112 1.21 -13.42 -10.28
N ASN A 113 -0.10 -13.36 -10.12
CA ASN A 113 -1.01 -12.78 -11.09
C ASN A 113 -1.87 -11.73 -10.39
N CYS A 114 -1.89 -10.53 -10.93
CA CYS A 114 -2.76 -9.44 -10.49
C CYS A 114 -3.58 -8.97 -11.69
N ALA A 115 -4.89 -8.89 -11.53
CA ALA A 115 -5.80 -8.48 -12.58
C ALA A 115 -6.81 -7.46 -12.03
N TYR A 116 -7.17 -6.48 -12.86
CA TYR A 116 -8.25 -5.57 -12.53
C TYR A 116 -9.58 -6.32 -12.35
N VAL A 117 -10.32 -5.96 -11.30
CA VAL A 117 -11.74 -6.26 -11.13
C VAL A 117 -12.55 -5.08 -11.66
N SER A 118 -12.17 -3.86 -11.27
CA SER A 118 -12.66 -2.63 -11.88
C SER A 118 -11.48 -1.82 -12.37
N PRO A 119 -11.45 -1.43 -13.64
CA PRO A 119 -10.46 -0.51 -14.17
C PRO A 119 -10.40 0.79 -13.37
N ILE A 120 -9.30 1.50 -13.49
CA ILE A 120 -9.16 2.82 -12.85
C ILE A 120 -10.14 3.79 -13.50
N ASP A 121 -10.97 4.39 -12.68
CA ASP A 121 -11.93 5.43 -13.07
C ASP A 121 -11.62 6.72 -12.30
N VAL A 122 -11.47 7.81 -13.02
CA VAL A 122 -11.27 9.16 -12.50
C VAL A 122 -12.40 10.10 -12.97
N GLY A 123 -13.58 9.52 -13.16
CA GLY A 123 -14.79 10.23 -13.58
C GLY A 123 -14.63 10.91 -14.94
N ASN A 124 -15.11 12.15 -15.05
CA ASN A 124 -15.10 12.92 -16.30
C ASN A 124 -13.71 13.16 -16.90
N MET A 125 -12.66 12.92 -16.12
CA MET A 125 -11.27 13.10 -16.57
C MET A 125 -10.70 11.88 -17.27
N THR A 126 -11.33 10.72 -17.19
CA THR A 126 -10.78 9.45 -17.74
C THR A 126 -10.48 9.56 -19.23
N ASP A 127 -11.41 10.08 -20.03
CA ASP A 127 -11.21 10.22 -21.47
C ASP A 127 -10.15 11.26 -21.84
N ALA A 128 -10.12 12.38 -21.11
CA ALA A 128 -9.12 13.43 -21.32
C ALA A 128 -7.72 12.90 -21.01
N LEU A 129 -7.54 12.18 -19.90
CA LEU A 129 -6.29 11.54 -19.51
C LEU A 129 -5.84 10.50 -20.54
N ASN A 130 -6.74 9.65 -20.99
CA ASN A 130 -6.43 8.64 -22.00
C ASN A 130 -5.98 9.27 -23.33
N LYS A 131 -6.60 10.37 -23.76
CA LYS A 131 -6.15 11.09 -24.96
C LYS A 131 -4.72 11.58 -24.82
N VAL A 132 -4.37 12.15 -23.68
CA VAL A 132 -3.03 12.67 -23.42
C VAL A 132 -2.01 11.55 -23.32
N ILE A 133 -2.33 10.47 -22.61
CA ILE A 133 -1.46 9.30 -22.54
C ILE A 133 -1.14 8.77 -23.94
N LYS A 134 -2.15 8.64 -24.79
CA LYS A 134 -2.00 8.16 -26.19
C LYS A 134 -1.20 9.10 -27.08
N MET A 135 -1.13 10.39 -26.78
CA MET A 135 -0.25 11.32 -27.49
C MET A 135 1.24 11.06 -27.17
N ILE A 136 1.54 10.47 -26.01
CA ILE A 136 2.90 10.14 -25.58
C ILE A 136 3.26 8.71 -25.98
N ASP A 137 2.34 7.78 -25.81
CA ASP A 137 2.46 6.38 -26.16
C ASP A 137 1.09 5.87 -26.63
N GLU A 138 0.92 5.71 -27.94
CA GLU A 138 -0.35 5.34 -28.58
C GLU A 138 -0.94 4.01 -28.07
N ASN A 139 -0.08 3.12 -27.54
CA ASN A 139 -0.44 1.82 -26.99
C ASN A 139 -0.74 1.85 -25.49
N SER A 140 -0.63 2.99 -24.85
CA SER A 140 -0.86 3.16 -23.40
C SER A 140 -2.19 3.89 -23.12
N ASP A 141 -2.74 3.59 -21.97
CA ASP A 141 -3.89 4.25 -21.38
C ASP A 141 -3.71 4.40 -19.86
N LEU A 142 -4.66 5.02 -19.17
CA LEU A 142 -4.62 5.21 -17.72
C LEU A 142 -4.45 3.88 -16.98
N ASN A 143 -5.16 2.84 -17.42
CA ASN A 143 -5.10 1.53 -16.79
C ASN A 143 -3.74 0.85 -16.97
N SER A 144 -3.13 0.94 -18.14
CA SER A 144 -1.81 0.37 -18.39
C SER A 144 -0.72 1.06 -17.58
N VAL A 145 -0.82 2.38 -17.44
CA VAL A 145 0.15 3.18 -16.65
C VAL A 145 0.02 2.89 -15.16
N VAL A 146 -1.20 2.99 -14.61
CA VAL A 146 -1.44 2.70 -13.19
C VAL A 146 -1.24 1.21 -12.90
N GLY A 147 -1.62 0.35 -13.85
CA GLY A 147 -1.40 -1.09 -13.76
C GLY A 147 0.07 -1.47 -13.63
N GLY A 148 0.96 -0.74 -14.29
CA GLY A 148 2.40 -0.90 -14.12
C GLY A 148 2.87 -0.61 -12.69
N PHE A 149 2.30 0.40 -12.05
CA PHE A 149 2.56 0.72 -10.63
C PHE A 149 1.96 -0.32 -9.68
N LEU A 150 0.73 -0.76 -9.94
CA LEU A 150 0.05 -1.78 -9.14
C LEU A 150 0.58 -3.21 -9.38
N GLY A 151 1.49 -3.39 -10.33
CA GLY A 151 1.99 -4.70 -10.71
C GLY A 151 0.93 -5.59 -11.37
N ILE A 152 0.00 -5.00 -12.13
CA ILE A 152 -0.99 -5.75 -12.91
C ILE A 152 -0.27 -6.64 -13.94
N GLY A 153 -0.77 -7.85 -14.10
CA GLY A 153 -0.21 -8.86 -14.99
C GLY A 153 0.39 -10.04 -14.22
N THR A 154 1.13 -10.86 -14.92
CA THR A 154 1.78 -12.05 -14.36
C THR A 154 3.27 -11.82 -14.15
N LYS A 155 3.77 -12.16 -12.98
CA LYS A 155 5.18 -12.19 -12.61
C LYS A 155 5.55 -13.61 -12.20
N THR A 156 6.56 -14.18 -12.81
CA THR A 156 7.04 -15.54 -12.49
C THR A 156 8.56 -15.58 -12.50
N GLY A 157 9.15 -16.48 -11.73
CA GLY A 157 10.59 -16.70 -11.74
C GLY A 157 11.03 -17.74 -10.72
N ASN A 158 12.32 -17.98 -10.66
CA ASN A 158 12.97 -18.92 -9.75
C ASN A 158 13.96 -18.14 -8.88
N PHE A 159 13.66 -17.98 -7.60
CA PHE A 159 14.59 -17.36 -6.65
C PHE A 159 15.67 -18.38 -6.21
N PRO A 160 16.94 -17.99 -6.08
CA PRO A 160 17.51 -16.63 -6.21
C PRO A 160 17.97 -16.27 -7.62
N LYS A 161 17.86 -17.18 -8.61
CA LYS A 161 18.38 -16.96 -9.97
C LYS A 161 17.67 -15.78 -10.68
N GLU A 162 16.37 -15.72 -10.53
CA GLU A 162 15.50 -14.67 -11.08
C GLU A 162 14.86 -13.97 -9.89
N LYS A 163 15.62 -13.06 -9.25
CA LYS A 163 15.17 -12.37 -8.05
C LYS A 163 13.97 -11.47 -8.39
N PRO A 164 12.78 -11.71 -7.79
CA PRO A 164 11.64 -10.81 -7.93
C PRO A 164 11.91 -9.49 -7.20
N ASP A 165 11.11 -8.48 -7.50
CA ASP A 165 11.05 -7.27 -6.69
C ASP A 165 10.81 -7.63 -5.21
N ASP A 166 11.33 -6.83 -4.29
CA ASP A 166 11.30 -7.16 -2.86
C ASP A 166 9.87 -7.37 -2.33
N ASP A 167 8.88 -6.71 -2.91
CA ASP A 167 7.46 -6.88 -2.58
C ASP A 167 6.92 -8.29 -2.91
N TYR A 168 7.49 -8.95 -3.91
CA TYR A 168 7.04 -10.27 -4.37
C TYR A 168 7.89 -11.43 -3.84
N GLN A 169 8.88 -11.15 -3.01
CA GLN A 169 9.69 -12.18 -2.38
C GLN A 169 8.93 -12.86 -1.23
N LEU A 170 9.25 -14.13 -1.03
CA LEU A 170 8.74 -14.84 0.15
C LEU A 170 9.25 -14.16 1.42
N LYS A 171 8.33 -13.68 2.22
CA LYS A 171 8.62 -13.00 3.48
C LYS A 171 8.82 -13.99 4.62
N ALA A 172 9.78 -13.72 5.50
CA ALA A 172 9.83 -14.29 6.84
C ALA A 172 8.62 -13.73 7.64
N ALA A 173 7.57 -14.53 7.75
CA ALA A 173 6.33 -14.11 8.37
C ALA A 173 6.49 -13.86 9.89
N LYS A 174 5.58 -13.03 10.43
CA LYS A 174 5.47 -12.73 11.87
C LYS A 174 4.01 -12.78 12.31
N LEU A 175 3.29 -13.79 11.86
CA LEU A 175 1.89 -13.99 12.21
C LEU A 175 1.71 -14.27 13.69
N THR A 176 0.57 -13.89 14.21
CA THR A 176 0.05 -14.25 15.53
C THR A 176 -1.20 -15.10 15.37
N GLU A 177 -1.63 -15.80 16.40
CA GLU A 177 -2.88 -16.58 16.36
C GLU A 177 -4.10 -15.71 16.04
N ALA A 178 -4.11 -14.45 16.50
CA ALA A 178 -5.19 -13.51 16.23
C ALA A 178 -5.31 -13.13 14.74
N ASP A 179 -4.24 -13.28 13.96
CA ASP A 179 -4.25 -12.97 12.53
C ASP A 179 -4.98 -14.04 11.71
N LEU A 180 -5.02 -15.28 12.19
CA LEU A 180 -5.61 -16.39 11.49
C LEU A 180 -7.09 -16.54 11.84
N GLN A 181 -7.95 -16.46 10.84
CA GLN A 181 -9.37 -16.74 10.92
C GLN A 181 -9.68 -17.97 10.06
N ASN A 182 -10.77 -18.68 10.37
CA ASN A 182 -11.23 -19.86 9.61
C ASN A 182 -10.09 -20.89 9.41
N PHE A 183 -9.27 -21.09 10.42
CA PHE A 183 -8.15 -22.02 10.39
C PHE A 183 -8.64 -23.46 10.30
N SER A 184 -8.10 -24.23 9.37
CA SER A 184 -8.43 -25.63 9.13
C SER A 184 -7.25 -26.39 8.54
N TYR A 185 -7.27 -27.72 8.74
CA TYR A 185 -6.30 -28.64 8.17
C TYR A 185 -7.02 -29.77 7.44
N ALA A 186 -6.52 -30.14 6.28
CA ALA A 186 -6.93 -31.32 5.53
C ALA A 186 -5.79 -31.81 4.63
N ASP A 187 -5.48 -33.09 4.69
CA ASP A 187 -4.55 -33.78 3.76
C ASP A 187 -3.20 -33.06 3.56
N GLY A 188 -2.57 -32.63 4.65
CA GLY A 188 -1.28 -31.93 4.60
C GLY A 188 -1.36 -30.46 4.22
N VAL A 189 -2.58 -29.91 4.07
CA VAL A 189 -2.80 -28.50 3.70
C VAL A 189 -3.47 -27.76 4.85
N TYR A 190 -2.82 -26.73 5.34
CA TYR A 190 -3.41 -25.75 6.25
C TYR A 190 -4.04 -24.63 5.45
N SER A 191 -5.29 -24.28 5.78
CA SER A 191 -6.03 -23.21 5.14
C SER A 191 -6.52 -22.22 6.18
N PHE A 192 -6.38 -20.93 5.90
CA PHE A 192 -6.88 -19.87 6.78
C PHE A 192 -7.15 -18.58 6.02
N THR A 193 -7.86 -17.67 6.66
CA THR A 193 -8.01 -16.30 6.16
C THR A 193 -7.31 -15.34 7.11
N ILE A 194 -6.82 -14.24 6.56
CA ILE A 194 -6.25 -13.14 7.32
C ILE A 194 -7.30 -12.03 7.40
N ALA A 195 -7.36 -11.36 8.55
CA ALA A 195 -8.28 -10.25 8.75
C ALA A 195 -8.08 -9.15 7.70
N ASN A 196 -9.18 -8.54 7.26
CA ASN A 196 -9.15 -7.42 6.32
C ASN A 196 -8.29 -6.28 6.86
N ALA A 197 -7.62 -5.56 5.98
CA ALA A 197 -6.77 -4.44 6.32
C ALA A 197 -7.17 -3.19 5.55
N SER A 198 -7.18 -2.04 6.24
CA SER A 198 -7.32 -0.72 5.63
C SER A 198 -6.03 0.06 5.90
N ASN A 199 -5.53 0.70 4.86
CA ASN A 199 -4.31 1.52 4.90
C ASN A 199 -3.13 0.82 5.63
N PRO A 200 -2.77 -0.40 5.22
CA PRO A 200 -1.71 -1.15 5.88
C PRO A 200 -0.36 -0.44 5.74
N LYS A 201 0.54 -0.69 6.71
CA LYS A 201 1.91 -0.18 6.70
C LYS A 201 2.90 -1.32 6.52
N LYS A 202 4.05 -1.09 5.90
CA LYS A 202 5.13 -2.09 5.72
C LYS A 202 5.79 -2.54 7.04
N THR A 203 5.44 -1.90 8.13
CA THR A 203 5.85 -2.28 9.49
C THR A 203 5.00 -3.41 10.01
N ASN A 204 5.34 -4.55 10.31
CA ASN A 204 4.53 -5.71 10.79
C ASN A 204 3.37 -5.35 11.77
N ALA A 205 2.75 -4.19 11.61
CA ALA A 205 1.69 -3.67 12.46
C ALA A 205 0.29 -4.24 12.12
N THR A 206 0.10 -4.66 10.89
CA THR A 206 -1.18 -5.19 10.40
C THR A 206 -1.06 -6.68 10.04
N PRO A 207 -2.15 -7.46 10.09
CA PRO A 207 -2.11 -8.89 9.75
C PRO A 207 -1.51 -9.16 8.36
N ILE A 208 -1.90 -8.41 7.33
CA ILE A 208 -1.34 -8.57 5.98
C ILE A 208 0.17 -8.27 5.95
N SER A 209 0.62 -7.25 6.66
CA SER A 209 2.05 -6.89 6.69
C SER A 209 2.90 -7.88 7.49
N ARG A 210 2.31 -8.63 8.41
CA ARG A 210 2.97 -9.78 9.07
C ARG A 210 3.07 -11.00 8.16
N PHE A 211 2.17 -11.11 7.19
CA PHE A 211 2.14 -12.24 6.27
C PHE A 211 3.02 -12.03 5.03
N THR A 212 2.87 -10.91 4.32
CA THR A 212 3.51 -10.66 3.01
C THR A 212 3.99 -9.21 2.88
N ASN A 213 4.85 -8.95 1.89
CA ASN A 213 5.16 -7.60 1.42
C ASN A 213 4.42 -7.24 0.13
N ASP A 214 3.71 -8.21 -0.49
CA ASP A 214 2.92 -8.00 -1.71
C ASP A 214 1.64 -7.22 -1.41
N PHE A 215 1.80 -5.93 -1.12
CA PHE A 215 0.73 -4.95 -0.96
C PHE A 215 1.29 -3.54 -1.08
N ILE A 216 0.43 -2.58 -1.38
CA ILE A 216 0.77 -1.16 -1.54
C ILE A 216 0.25 -0.39 -0.33
N THR A 217 1.03 0.57 0.14
CA THR A 217 0.68 1.45 1.26
C THR A 217 0.24 2.82 0.77
N HIS A 218 -0.35 3.60 1.67
CA HIS A 218 -0.62 5.02 1.42
C HIS A 218 0.66 5.80 1.11
N GLU A 219 1.71 5.53 1.86
CA GLU A 219 3.01 6.18 1.71
C GLU A 219 3.61 5.92 0.33
N GLU A 220 3.55 4.68 -0.17
CA GLU A 220 4.04 4.34 -1.52
C GLU A 220 3.23 5.01 -2.63
N VAL A 221 1.90 5.16 -2.45
CA VAL A 221 1.05 5.92 -3.38
C VAL A 221 1.46 7.40 -3.39
N ASP A 222 1.65 8.01 -2.22
CA ASP A 222 2.04 9.43 -2.09
C ASP A 222 3.44 9.69 -2.68
N GLU A 223 4.42 8.82 -2.38
CA GLU A 223 5.76 8.88 -2.97
C GLU A 223 5.71 8.74 -4.49
N GLY A 224 4.95 7.76 -4.99
CA GLY A 224 4.79 7.55 -6.43
C GLY A 224 4.18 8.76 -7.15
N ILE A 225 3.22 9.43 -6.53
CA ILE A 225 2.61 10.66 -7.05
C ILE A 225 3.61 11.82 -7.00
N LYS A 226 4.33 12.01 -5.89
CA LYS A 226 5.35 13.06 -5.74
C LYS A 226 6.50 12.89 -6.73
N ASP A 227 7.00 11.67 -6.88
CA ASP A 227 8.08 11.37 -7.82
C ASP A 227 7.66 11.63 -9.27
N ALA A 228 6.39 11.42 -9.55
CA ALA A 228 5.85 11.54 -10.88
C ALA A 228 5.42 12.97 -11.23
N ALA A 229 4.84 13.72 -10.30
CA ALA A 229 4.19 15.01 -10.54
C ALA A 229 4.84 16.19 -9.81
N GLY A 230 5.78 15.92 -8.91
CA GLY A 230 6.35 16.97 -8.08
C GLY A 230 5.27 17.71 -7.27
N SER A 231 5.34 19.02 -7.27
CA SER A 231 4.38 19.89 -6.58
C SER A 231 3.08 20.19 -7.36
N LEU A 232 2.96 19.69 -8.59
CA LEU A 232 1.79 19.96 -9.45
C LEU A 232 0.55 19.19 -9.02
N VAL A 233 0.76 18.05 -8.35
CA VAL A 233 -0.31 17.18 -7.84
C VAL A 233 -0.04 16.89 -6.38
N THR A 234 -1.06 17.01 -5.55
CA THR A 234 -1.01 16.64 -4.13
C THR A 234 -2.03 15.55 -3.88
N LEU A 235 -1.61 14.47 -3.21
CA LEU A 235 -2.54 13.47 -2.68
C LEU A 235 -3.20 14.05 -1.43
N ASN A 236 -4.50 14.35 -1.49
CA ASN A 236 -5.26 14.82 -0.34
C ASN A 236 -5.66 13.67 0.57
N SER A 237 -6.11 12.57 -0.03
CA SER A 237 -6.47 11.35 0.70
C SER A 237 -6.35 10.12 -0.19
N THR A 238 -6.05 9.00 0.43
CA THR A 238 -6.23 7.68 -0.18
C THR A 238 -6.76 6.71 0.85
N ASP A 239 -7.61 5.80 0.42
CA ASP A 239 -8.09 4.68 1.23
C ASP A 239 -7.81 3.39 0.46
N VAL A 240 -6.92 2.58 1.02
CA VAL A 240 -6.47 1.31 0.43
C VAL A 240 -7.02 0.18 1.28
N LYS A 241 -7.74 -0.75 0.66
CA LYS A 241 -8.38 -1.87 1.34
C LYS A 241 -7.94 -3.21 0.76
N TYR A 242 -7.65 -4.13 1.65
CA TYR A 242 -7.37 -5.52 1.36
C TYR A 242 -8.41 -6.40 2.04
N THR A 243 -9.10 -7.21 1.26
CA THR A 243 -10.19 -8.07 1.73
C THR A 243 -10.06 -9.47 1.15
N ASN A 244 -10.81 -10.43 1.72
CA ASN A 244 -10.83 -11.81 1.24
C ASN A 244 -9.44 -12.44 1.16
N ILE A 245 -8.56 -12.14 2.12
CA ILE A 245 -7.18 -12.62 2.14
C ILE A 245 -7.22 -14.10 2.56
N LYS A 246 -7.04 -15.00 1.61
CA LYS A 246 -7.04 -16.45 1.81
C LYS A 246 -5.65 -17.00 1.59
N VAL A 247 -5.23 -17.91 2.46
CA VAL A 247 -3.92 -18.54 2.42
C VAL A 247 -4.08 -20.05 2.52
N LYS A 248 -3.27 -20.78 1.74
CA LYS A 248 -3.09 -22.22 1.84
C LYS A 248 -1.61 -22.54 1.94
N VAL A 249 -1.26 -23.44 2.85
CA VAL A 249 0.11 -23.85 3.10
C VAL A 249 0.18 -25.38 3.03
N THR A 250 0.93 -25.90 2.09
CA THR A 250 1.18 -27.34 1.97
C THR A 250 2.42 -27.71 2.78
N VAL A 251 2.28 -28.67 3.68
CA VAL A 251 3.34 -29.20 4.51
C VAL A 251 3.57 -30.67 4.16
N THR A 252 4.82 -31.01 3.82
CA THR A 252 5.25 -32.36 3.51
C THR A 252 6.53 -32.67 4.30
N ASP A 253 6.56 -33.80 4.99
CA ASP A 253 7.71 -34.20 5.81
C ASP A 253 8.20 -33.12 6.78
N GLY A 254 7.24 -32.43 7.43
CA GLY A 254 7.52 -31.38 8.40
C GLY A 254 8.12 -30.10 7.81
N LYS A 255 7.98 -29.86 6.50
CA LYS A 255 8.47 -28.66 5.82
C LYS A 255 7.37 -28.03 4.97
N ILE A 256 7.37 -26.71 4.84
CA ILE A 256 6.52 -26.02 3.89
C ILE A 256 7.07 -26.26 2.48
N THR A 257 6.25 -26.83 1.61
CA THR A 257 6.60 -27.09 0.21
C THR A 257 5.93 -26.12 -0.76
N GLU A 258 4.77 -25.59 -0.37
CA GLU A 258 4.03 -24.60 -1.15
C GLU A 258 3.27 -23.64 -0.24
N ILE A 259 3.21 -22.36 -0.63
CA ILE A 259 2.34 -21.33 -0.06
C ILE A 259 1.58 -20.70 -1.21
N SER A 260 0.26 -20.73 -1.16
CA SER A 260 -0.59 -19.99 -2.09
C SER A 260 -1.49 -19.01 -1.35
N TYR A 261 -1.73 -17.85 -1.97
CA TYR A 261 -2.59 -16.83 -1.40
C TYR A 261 -3.40 -16.11 -2.48
N GLU A 262 -4.52 -15.56 -2.08
CA GLU A 262 -5.29 -14.61 -2.89
C GLU A 262 -5.86 -13.51 -2.00
N TYR A 263 -6.04 -12.34 -2.58
CA TYR A 263 -6.73 -11.23 -1.93
C TYR A 263 -7.37 -10.30 -2.96
N ASP A 264 -8.39 -9.58 -2.52
CA ASP A 264 -8.99 -8.48 -3.26
C ASP A 264 -8.41 -7.16 -2.75
N PHE A 265 -8.04 -6.29 -3.68
CA PHE A 265 -7.54 -4.94 -3.46
C PHE A 265 -8.55 -3.93 -3.98
N ALA A 266 -8.81 -2.88 -3.22
CA ALA A 266 -9.56 -1.71 -3.67
C ALA A 266 -8.88 -0.45 -3.16
N ALA A 267 -8.84 0.58 -3.99
CA ALA A 267 -8.33 1.88 -3.59
C ALA A 267 -9.26 2.99 -4.09
N THR A 268 -9.39 4.03 -3.26
CA THR A 268 -9.92 5.32 -3.65
C THR A 268 -8.89 6.39 -3.32
N LEU A 269 -8.84 7.45 -4.10
CA LEU A 269 -7.92 8.56 -3.90
C LEU A 269 -8.58 9.89 -4.27
N GLU A 270 -8.21 10.95 -3.58
CA GLU A 270 -8.50 12.33 -3.93
C GLU A 270 -7.18 13.05 -4.22
N LEU A 271 -7.04 13.54 -5.43
CA LEU A 271 -5.91 14.35 -5.86
C LEU A 271 -6.32 15.82 -5.95
N LYS A 272 -5.47 16.71 -5.44
CA LYS A 272 -5.55 18.13 -5.71
C LYS A 272 -4.60 18.48 -6.86
N ILE A 273 -5.13 19.11 -7.86
CA ILE A 273 -4.40 19.62 -9.02
C ILE A 273 -4.64 21.13 -9.14
N LEU A 274 -3.93 21.82 -10.05
CA LEU A 274 -3.99 23.28 -10.21
C LEU A 274 -5.42 23.81 -10.41
N VAL A 275 -6.29 23.05 -11.08
CA VAL A 275 -7.63 23.49 -11.47
C VAL A 275 -8.75 22.84 -10.64
N GLY A 276 -8.42 22.11 -9.58
CA GLY A 276 -9.45 21.50 -8.73
C GLY A 276 -9.07 20.17 -8.11
N LYS A 277 -10.08 19.35 -7.84
CA LYS A 277 -9.94 18.01 -7.26
C LYS A 277 -10.33 16.94 -8.25
N VAL A 278 -9.60 15.84 -8.24
CA VAL A 278 -9.90 14.63 -9.03
C VAL A 278 -10.02 13.46 -8.07
N ASN A 279 -11.13 12.75 -8.15
CA ASN A 279 -11.33 11.51 -7.41
C ASN A 279 -11.08 10.32 -8.33
N GLY A 280 -10.38 9.33 -7.83
CA GLY A 280 -10.11 8.09 -8.54
C GLY A 280 -10.48 6.88 -7.70
N ALA A 281 -10.90 5.82 -8.36
CA ALA A 281 -11.17 4.53 -7.74
C ALA A 281 -10.74 3.39 -8.67
N GLY A 282 -10.38 2.26 -8.08
CA GLY A 282 -10.08 1.05 -8.82
C GLY A 282 -9.97 -0.14 -7.89
N SER A 283 -10.08 -1.33 -8.47
CA SER A 283 -9.90 -2.57 -7.73
C SER A 283 -9.23 -3.64 -8.56
N ALA A 284 -8.53 -4.53 -7.87
CA ALA A 284 -7.82 -5.65 -8.48
C ALA A 284 -7.91 -6.89 -7.59
N LYS A 285 -7.65 -8.04 -8.18
CA LYS A 285 -7.49 -9.31 -7.48
C LYS A 285 -6.09 -9.84 -7.72
N THR A 286 -5.41 -10.19 -6.64
CA THR A 286 -4.10 -10.81 -6.68
C THR A 286 -4.18 -12.28 -6.27
N LYS A 287 -3.41 -13.11 -6.95
CA LYS A 287 -3.12 -14.49 -6.58
C LYS A 287 -1.61 -14.71 -6.65
N GLY A 288 -1.05 -15.27 -5.60
CA GLY A 288 0.36 -15.59 -5.53
C GLY A 288 0.61 -17.03 -5.11
N THR A 289 1.72 -17.60 -5.58
CA THR A 289 2.16 -18.94 -5.19
C THR A 289 3.68 -18.97 -5.09
N PHE A 290 4.17 -19.49 -3.98
CA PHE A 290 5.56 -19.93 -3.80
C PHE A 290 5.56 -21.45 -3.78
N SER A 291 6.28 -22.08 -4.69
CA SER A 291 6.33 -23.53 -4.83
C SER A 291 7.77 -24.03 -4.98
N ASN A 292 7.96 -25.35 -4.86
CA ASN A 292 9.29 -25.96 -4.89
C ASN A 292 10.25 -25.32 -3.87
N ILE A 293 9.73 -25.01 -2.69
CA ILE A 293 10.50 -24.38 -1.61
C ILE A 293 11.58 -25.36 -1.13
N LYS A 294 12.83 -24.89 -1.10
CA LYS A 294 13.99 -25.62 -0.58
C LYS A 294 14.76 -24.74 0.38
N TYR A 295 15.16 -25.31 1.50
CA TYR A 295 15.83 -24.64 2.61
C TYR A 295 17.33 -24.67 2.49
#